data_e0b53879631bb3c250d6ed230ddadf52
#
_entry.id   e0b53879631bb3c250d6ed230ddadf52
#
_cell.length_a   1.000
_cell.length_b   1.000
_cell.length_c   1.000
_cell.angle_alpha   90.00
_cell.angle_beta   90.00
_cell.angle_gamma   90.00
#
_symmetry.space_group_name_H-M   'P 1'
#
loop_
_entity.id
_entity.type
_entity.pdbx_description
1 polymer ?
#
loop_
_entity_poly.entity_id
_entity_poly.type
_entity_poly.pdbx_seq_one_letter_code
_entity_poly.pdbx_strand_id
1 'polypeptide(L)'
;MAYPDTVVGTDSHTTMVNGLGVLGWGVGGIEAEAALLGQPISMLIPEVVGLELTGKLSEGVTATDAVLAVTQTLRAHGVVGKFVEFVGDGIAELGVADRTTIANMAPEYGATCGLFPVCLLYTSPSPRDQRGSRMPSSA
;
A
#
# COMPACT_ATOMS: atom_id res chain seq x y z
N MET A 1 -20.62 0.93 -2.76
CA MET A 1 -19.49 1.70 -2.21
C MET A 1 -18.25 0.86 -2.41
N ALA A 2 -17.21 1.39 -3.04
CA ALA A 2 -15.95 0.66 -3.23
C ALA A 2 -14.95 1.16 -2.17
N TYR A 3 -14.27 0.24 -1.52
CA TYR A 3 -13.21 0.51 -0.54
C TYR A 3 -12.15 -0.60 -0.65
N PRO A 4 -10.91 -0.33 -0.30
CA PRO A 4 -9.87 -1.35 -0.35
C PRO A 4 -10.16 -2.46 0.68
N ASP A 5 -9.75 -3.68 0.35
CA ASP A 5 -9.64 -4.73 1.35
C ASP A 5 -8.71 -4.32 2.46
N THR A 6 -8.94 -4.83 3.67
CA THR A 6 -8.13 -4.51 4.85
C THR A 6 -7.50 -5.76 5.43
N VAL A 7 -6.25 -5.62 5.86
CA VAL A 7 -5.49 -6.69 6.52
C VAL A 7 -4.83 -6.15 7.77
N VAL A 8 -5.00 -6.85 8.86
CA VAL A 8 -4.31 -6.60 10.13
C VAL A 8 -3.43 -7.81 10.44
N GLY A 9 -2.18 -7.59 10.71
CA GLY A 9 -1.22 -8.64 11.00
C GLY A 9 -0.33 -8.33 12.19
N THR A 10 0.27 -9.35 12.77
CA THR A 10 1.20 -9.24 13.92
C THR A 10 2.59 -8.79 13.54
N ASP A 11 2.86 -8.66 12.24
CA ASP A 11 4.18 -8.37 11.69
C ASP A 11 4.24 -6.94 11.14
N SER A 12 5.35 -6.25 11.39
CA SER A 12 5.66 -4.94 10.81
C SER A 12 5.68 -4.97 9.27
N HIS A 13 5.94 -6.12 8.65
CA HIS A 13 5.91 -6.33 7.20
C HIS A 13 4.51 -6.49 6.61
N THR A 14 3.46 -6.51 7.43
CA THR A 14 2.07 -6.53 6.96
C THR A 14 1.76 -5.36 6.02
N THR A 15 2.43 -4.22 6.21
CA THR A 15 2.29 -3.03 5.36
C THR A 15 2.68 -3.25 3.89
N MET A 16 3.39 -4.33 3.57
CA MET A 16 3.76 -4.68 2.19
C MET A 16 2.55 -4.83 1.26
N VAL A 17 1.41 -5.28 1.77
CA VAL A 17 0.17 -5.47 1.00
C VAL A 17 -0.41 -4.16 0.45
N ASN A 18 -0.03 -3.02 1.04
CA ASN A 18 -0.47 -1.71 0.55
C ASN A 18 0.05 -1.40 -0.86
N GLY A 19 1.15 -2.02 -1.27
CA GLY A 19 1.67 -1.95 -2.64
C GLY A 19 0.76 -2.63 -3.67
N LEU A 20 -0.16 -3.48 -3.21
CA LEU A 20 -1.18 -4.15 -4.01
C LEU A 20 -2.55 -3.47 -3.92
N GLY A 21 -2.65 -2.34 -3.23
CA GLY A 21 -3.91 -1.63 -3.01
C GLY A 21 -4.79 -2.23 -1.91
N VAL A 22 -4.24 -3.09 -1.07
CA VAL A 22 -4.89 -3.60 0.14
C VAL A 22 -4.44 -2.73 1.32
N LEU A 23 -5.39 -2.23 2.09
CA LEU A 23 -5.08 -1.41 3.26
C LEU A 23 -4.66 -2.31 4.44
N GLY A 24 -3.37 -2.38 4.69
CA GLY A 24 -2.79 -3.26 5.70
C GLY A 24 -1.84 -2.55 6.65
N TRP A 25 -1.86 -2.94 7.92
CA TRP A 25 -0.91 -2.47 8.93
C TRP A 25 -0.64 -3.52 10.00
N GLY A 26 0.52 -3.38 10.64
CA GLY A 26 0.91 -4.22 11.77
C GLY A 26 0.27 -3.75 13.07
N VAL A 27 -0.15 -4.70 13.91
CA VAL A 27 -0.66 -4.46 15.26
C VAL A 27 0.14 -5.26 16.28
N GLY A 28 0.03 -4.91 17.55
CA GLY A 28 0.58 -5.71 18.63
C GLY A 28 -0.07 -7.09 18.75
N GLY A 29 0.64 -8.04 19.37
CA GLY A 29 0.13 -9.41 19.51
C GLY A 29 -1.22 -9.49 20.23
N ILE A 30 -1.43 -8.67 21.25
CA ILE A 30 -2.70 -8.63 22.02
C ILE A 30 -3.84 -8.11 21.14
N GLU A 31 -3.60 -7.10 20.32
CA GLU A 31 -4.60 -6.55 19.40
C GLU A 31 -4.95 -7.57 18.30
N ALA A 32 -3.94 -8.29 17.78
CA ALA A 32 -4.18 -9.36 16.82
C ALA A 32 -4.99 -10.51 17.43
N GLU A 33 -4.70 -10.90 18.66
CA GLU A 33 -5.47 -11.90 19.39
C GLU A 33 -6.93 -11.46 19.59
N ALA A 34 -7.14 -10.20 19.97
CA ALA A 34 -8.48 -9.63 20.08
C ALA A 34 -9.24 -9.69 18.74
N ALA A 35 -8.57 -9.35 17.65
CA ALA A 35 -9.17 -9.43 16.31
C ALA A 35 -9.53 -10.87 15.91
N LEU A 36 -8.67 -11.85 16.22
CA LEU A 36 -8.94 -13.27 15.99
C LEU A 36 -10.14 -13.79 16.80
N LEU A 37 -10.36 -13.23 17.98
CA LEU A 37 -11.52 -13.53 18.84
C LEU A 37 -12.78 -12.75 18.45
N GLY A 38 -12.74 -11.98 17.37
CA GLY A 38 -13.86 -11.17 16.90
C GLY A 38 -14.13 -9.93 17.75
N GLN A 39 -13.18 -9.49 18.56
CA GLN A 39 -13.29 -8.25 19.33
C GLN A 39 -12.95 -7.04 18.45
N PRO A 40 -13.66 -5.92 18.59
CA PRO A 40 -13.36 -4.72 17.83
C PRO A 40 -12.04 -4.08 18.30
N ILE A 41 -11.24 -3.65 17.34
CA ILE A 41 -10.07 -2.81 17.58
C ILE A 41 -10.48 -1.35 17.37
N SER A 42 -10.33 -0.52 18.40
CA SER A 42 -10.61 0.90 18.31
C SER A 42 -9.35 1.65 17.86
N MET A 43 -9.50 2.49 16.85
CA MET A 43 -8.43 3.33 16.31
C MET A 43 -8.96 4.75 16.14
N LEU A 44 -8.14 5.75 16.45
CA LEU A 44 -8.43 7.12 16.04
C LEU A 44 -8.35 7.20 14.52
N ILE A 45 -9.26 7.97 13.91
CA ILE A 45 -9.21 8.21 12.46
C ILE A 45 -7.87 8.87 12.14
N PRO A 46 -6.99 8.23 11.38
CA PRO A 46 -5.65 8.75 11.10
C PRO A 46 -5.72 9.93 10.14
N GLU A 47 -4.77 10.85 10.31
CA GLU A 47 -4.49 11.85 9.29
C GLU A 47 -3.86 11.18 8.08
N VAL A 48 -4.25 11.61 6.88
CA VAL A 48 -3.70 11.09 5.62
C VAL A 48 -2.77 12.15 5.01
N VAL A 49 -1.54 11.74 4.72
CA VAL A 49 -0.53 12.57 4.04
C VAL A 49 -0.32 12.03 2.64
N GLY A 50 -0.57 12.85 1.63
CA GLY A 50 -0.28 12.50 0.23
C GLY A 50 1.20 12.76 -0.10
N LEU A 51 1.87 11.77 -0.68
CA LEU A 51 3.19 11.95 -1.30
C LEU A 51 3.06 11.80 -2.82
N GLU A 52 3.28 12.91 -3.52
CA GLU A 52 3.22 12.92 -4.98
C GLU A 52 4.53 12.41 -5.57
N LEU A 53 4.42 11.38 -6.40
CA LEU A 53 5.53 10.81 -7.19
C LEU A 53 5.39 11.27 -8.63
N THR A 54 6.41 11.93 -9.15
CA THR A 54 6.42 12.47 -10.52
C THR A 54 7.62 11.96 -11.30
N GLY A 55 7.43 11.80 -12.62
CA GLY A 55 8.49 11.34 -13.50
C GLY A 55 8.82 9.86 -13.32
N LYS A 56 10.06 9.48 -13.58
CA LYS A 56 10.54 8.11 -13.52
C LYS A 56 11.93 8.01 -12.90
N LEU A 57 12.27 6.83 -12.40
CA LEU A 57 13.61 6.55 -11.90
C LEU A 57 14.64 6.71 -13.02
N SER A 58 15.74 7.38 -12.72
CA SER A 58 16.85 7.51 -13.65
C SER A 58 17.51 6.16 -13.89
N GLU A 59 18.16 6.02 -15.04
CA GLU A 59 18.91 4.79 -15.35
C GLU A 59 19.98 4.52 -14.30
N GLY A 60 20.01 3.30 -13.78
CA GLY A 60 20.92 2.87 -12.71
C GLY A 60 20.42 3.12 -11.29
N VAL A 61 19.29 3.80 -11.11
CA VAL A 61 18.65 3.98 -9.78
C VAL A 61 17.79 2.76 -9.47
N THR A 62 17.95 2.22 -8.27
CA THR A 62 17.21 1.04 -7.81
C THR A 62 15.95 1.44 -7.01
N ALA A 63 15.02 0.48 -6.85
CA ALA A 63 13.89 0.65 -5.94
C ALA A 63 14.34 0.99 -4.50
N THR A 64 15.46 0.43 -4.07
CA THR A 64 16.04 0.71 -2.74
C THR A 64 16.45 2.17 -2.60
N ASP A 65 17.03 2.77 -3.63
CA ASP A 65 17.41 4.19 -3.62
C ASP A 65 16.15 5.07 -3.52
N ALA A 66 15.11 4.72 -4.27
CA ALA A 66 13.81 5.41 -4.19
C ALA A 66 13.19 5.30 -2.79
N VAL A 67 13.22 4.11 -2.18
CA VAL A 67 12.73 3.87 -0.81
C VAL A 67 13.48 4.74 0.20
N LEU A 68 14.80 4.85 0.09
CA LEU A 68 15.60 5.68 0.99
C LEU A 68 15.26 7.17 0.84
N ALA A 69 15.06 7.64 -0.38
CA ALA A 69 14.66 9.03 -0.63
C ALA A 69 13.24 9.31 -0.08
N VAL A 70 12.29 8.41 -0.30
CA VAL A 70 10.94 8.48 0.27
C VAL A 70 11.00 8.50 1.79
N THR A 71 11.78 7.60 2.39
CA THR A 71 11.95 7.53 3.84
C THR A 71 12.50 8.83 4.41
N GLN A 72 13.52 9.39 3.79
CA GLN A 72 14.10 10.67 4.23
C GLN A 72 13.08 11.81 4.15
N THR A 73 12.34 11.89 3.05
CA THR A 73 11.34 12.92 2.82
C THR A 73 10.21 12.84 3.84
N LEU A 74 9.65 11.65 4.04
CA LEU A 74 8.53 11.44 4.96
C LEU A 74 8.94 11.61 6.43
N ARG A 75 10.15 11.20 6.80
CA ARG A 75 10.69 11.47 8.14
C ARG A 75 10.86 12.95 8.40
N ALA A 76 11.36 13.71 7.44
CA ALA A 76 11.50 15.16 7.58
C ALA A 76 10.14 15.85 7.70
N HIS A 77 9.11 15.35 7.02
CA HIS A 77 7.75 15.87 7.12
C HIS A 77 7.04 15.52 8.45
N GLY A 78 7.40 14.39 9.06
CA GLY A 78 6.79 13.94 10.31
C GLY A 78 5.45 13.22 10.12
N VAL A 79 5.51 11.96 9.72
CA VAL A 79 4.33 11.13 9.42
C VAL A 79 4.03 10.08 10.49
N VAL A 80 4.58 10.23 11.69
CA VAL A 80 4.37 9.27 12.79
C VAL A 80 2.89 9.14 13.13
N GLY A 81 2.38 7.91 13.09
CA GLY A 81 0.99 7.61 13.38
C GLY A 81 0.00 8.04 12.30
N LYS A 82 0.47 8.52 11.16
CA LYS A 82 -0.35 8.92 10.02
C LYS A 82 -0.39 7.81 8.95
N PHE A 83 -1.36 7.89 8.07
CA PHE A 83 -1.39 7.12 6.83
C PHE A 83 -0.70 7.93 5.74
N VAL A 84 0.10 7.27 4.92
CA VAL A 84 0.68 7.88 3.71
C VAL A 84 -0.03 7.30 2.50
N GLU A 85 -0.45 8.15 1.59
CA GLU A 85 -1.00 7.77 0.29
C GLU A 85 -0.06 8.25 -0.80
N PHE A 86 0.37 7.34 -1.66
CA PHE A 86 1.19 7.68 -2.81
C PHE A 86 0.30 8.07 -3.98
N VAL A 87 0.56 9.22 -4.56
CA VAL A 87 -0.22 9.78 -5.68
C VAL A 87 0.72 10.25 -6.79
N GLY A 88 0.17 10.62 -7.94
CA GLY A 88 0.93 11.15 -9.06
C GLY A 88 1.20 10.15 -10.18
N ASP A 89 1.68 10.68 -11.30
CA ASP A 89 1.91 9.94 -12.53
C ASP A 89 3.14 9.01 -12.46
N GLY A 90 4.10 9.33 -11.60
CA GLY A 90 5.29 8.49 -11.36
C GLY A 90 4.98 7.09 -10.82
N ILE A 91 3.78 6.87 -10.24
CA ILE A 91 3.36 5.54 -9.81
C ILE A 91 3.30 4.56 -10.98
N ALA A 92 2.97 5.05 -12.18
CA ALA A 92 2.90 4.23 -13.38
C ALA A 92 4.23 3.56 -13.73
N GLU A 93 5.31 4.21 -13.39
CA GLU A 93 6.67 3.76 -13.68
C GLU A 93 7.20 2.75 -12.65
N LEU A 94 6.50 2.59 -11.53
CA LEU A 94 6.85 1.64 -10.47
C LEU A 94 6.20 0.28 -10.70
N GLY A 95 7.01 -0.76 -10.77
CA GLY A 95 6.53 -2.14 -10.77
C GLY A 95 5.87 -2.52 -9.44
N VAL A 96 5.17 -3.64 -9.42
CA VAL A 96 4.55 -4.18 -8.19
C VAL A 96 5.60 -4.39 -7.10
N ALA A 97 6.78 -4.93 -7.47
CA ALA A 97 7.88 -5.17 -6.54
C ALA A 97 8.38 -3.87 -5.89
N ASP A 98 8.48 -2.79 -6.68
CA ASP A 98 8.93 -1.49 -6.17
C ASP A 98 7.91 -0.90 -5.21
N ARG A 99 6.63 -0.91 -5.58
CA ARG A 99 5.53 -0.43 -4.75
C ARG A 99 5.42 -1.20 -3.43
N THR A 100 5.52 -2.53 -3.48
CA THR A 100 5.49 -3.37 -2.27
C THR A 100 6.70 -3.12 -1.38
N THR A 101 7.89 -2.87 -1.96
CA THR A 101 9.08 -2.52 -1.20
C THR A 101 8.93 -1.18 -0.48
N ILE A 102 8.42 -0.15 -1.16
CA ILE A 102 8.15 1.16 -0.56
C ILE A 102 7.09 1.04 0.55
N ALA A 103 6.01 0.32 0.30
CA ALA A 103 4.95 0.10 1.28
C ALA A 103 5.43 -0.69 2.51
N ASN A 104 6.31 -1.68 2.31
CA ASN A 104 6.90 -2.48 3.37
C ASN A 104 7.72 -1.65 4.36
N MET A 105 8.30 -0.55 3.90
CA MET A 105 9.14 0.35 4.69
C MET A 105 8.33 1.42 5.45
N ALA A 106 7.00 1.29 5.53
CA ALA A 106 6.17 2.23 6.27
C ALA A 106 6.61 2.42 7.74
N PRO A 107 6.95 1.37 8.50
CA PRO A 107 7.51 1.54 9.85
C PRO A 107 8.80 2.34 9.87
N GLU A 108 9.65 2.20 8.87
CA GLU A 108 10.95 2.88 8.79
C GLU A 108 10.80 4.39 8.56
N TYR A 109 9.82 4.82 7.77
CA TYR A 109 9.53 6.26 7.69
C TYR A 109 8.55 6.75 8.76
N GLY A 110 8.06 5.84 9.61
CA GLY A 110 7.28 6.17 10.81
C GLY A 110 5.77 6.22 10.58
N ALA A 111 5.28 5.93 9.39
CA ALA A 111 3.85 5.88 9.10
C ALA A 111 3.21 4.56 9.55
N THR A 112 1.91 4.58 9.77
CA THR A 112 1.14 3.36 10.06
C THR A 112 1.04 2.47 8.81
N CYS A 113 0.85 3.07 7.64
CA CYS A 113 0.89 2.39 6.34
C CYS A 113 1.27 3.36 5.22
N GLY A 114 1.65 2.81 4.07
CA GLY A 114 1.91 3.57 2.86
C GLY A 114 1.14 2.95 1.69
N LEU A 115 -0.05 3.48 1.41
CA LEU A 115 -1.00 2.93 0.45
C LEU A 115 -0.70 3.39 -0.97
N PHE A 116 -0.64 2.44 -1.89
CA PHE A 116 -0.66 2.71 -3.32
C PHE A 116 -2.08 2.50 -3.87
N PRO A 117 -2.59 3.41 -4.70
CA PRO A 117 -3.91 3.27 -5.27
C PRO A 117 -3.97 2.08 -6.25
N VAL A 118 -5.11 1.40 -6.27
CA VAL A 118 -5.43 0.43 -7.33
C VAL A 118 -5.86 1.22 -8.55
N CYS A 119 -5.08 1.18 -9.61
CA CYS A 119 -5.46 1.77 -10.88
C CYS A 119 -5.70 0.68 -11.91
N LEU A 120 -6.83 0.72 -12.60
CA LEU A 120 -7.18 -0.23 -13.68
C LEU A 120 -6.14 -0.26 -14.81
N LEU A 121 -5.36 0.81 -14.99
CA LEU A 121 -4.26 0.88 -15.94
C LEU A 121 -3.05 0.02 -15.56
N TYR A 122 -2.91 -0.34 -14.26
CA TYR A 122 -1.79 -1.15 -13.75
C TYR A 122 -2.18 -2.61 -13.53
N THR A 123 -3.44 -2.90 -13.46
CA THR A 123 -3.92 -4.28 -13.49
C THR A 123 -3.94 -4.72 -14.94
N SER A 124 -2.79 -5.21 -15.44
CA SER A 124 -2.82 -6.02 -16.65
C SER A 124 -3.84 -7.12 -16.40
N PRO A 125 -4.90 -7.25 -17.22
CA PRO A 125 -5.92 -8.26 -16.99
C PRO A 125 -5.24 -9.63 -16.96
N SER A 126 -5.29 -10.28 -15.79
CA SER A 126 -4.81 -11.64 -15.66
C SER A 126 -5.56 -12.51 -16.68
N PRO A 127 -4.90 -13.50 -17.31
CA PRO A 127 -5.62 -14.48 -18.12
C PRO A 127 -6.77 -15.18 -17.38
N ARG A 128 -6.77 -15.14 -16.04
CA ARG A 128 -7.87 -15.62 -15.20
C ARG A 128 -9.06 -14.66 -15.20
N ASP A 129 -8.82 -13.36 -15.23
CA ASP A 129 -9.87 -12.34 -15.23
C ASP A 129 -10.60 -12.32 -16.57
N GLN A 130 -9.90 -12.62 -17.65
CA GLN A 130 -10.51 -12.76 -18.98
C GLN A 130 -11.46 -13.95 -19.10
N ARG A 131 -11.31 -14.97 -18.27
CA ARG A 131 -12.22 -16.13 -18.24
C ARG A 131 -13.54 -15.87 -17.52
N GLY A 132 -13.58 -14.90 -16.60
CA GLY A 132 -14.80 -14.53 -15.88
C GLY A 132 -15.78 -13.66 -16.67
N SER A 133 -15.34 -13.01 -17.74
CA SER A 133 -16.17 -12.07 -18.51
C SER A 133 -16.90 -12.71 -19.71
N ARG A 134 -16.73 -14.00 -19.95
CA ARG A 134 -17.53 -14.74 -20.95
C ARG A 134 -18.75 -15.36 -20.29
N MET A 135 -19.74 -14.55 -19.99
CA MET A 135 -21.10 -15.05 -19.95
C MET A 135 -21.49 -15.39 -21.38
N PRO A 136 -21.96 -16.64 -21.67
CA PRO A 136 -22.55 -16.92 -22.95
C PRO A 136 -23.80 -16.04 -23.07
N SER A 137 -23.85 -15.21 -24.10
CA SER A 137 -25.10 -14.59 -24.50
C SER A 137 -26.06 -15.72 -24.84
N SER A 138 -27.02 -15.95 -23.96
CA SER A 138 -28.16 -16.81 -24.31
C SER A 138 -28.91 -16.16 -25.46
N ALA A 139 -28.92 -16.86 -26.57
CA ALA A 139 -29.85 -16.61 -27.67
C ALA A 139 -31.30 -16.81 -27.20
#